data_6bfcb62a64decd34c1ae56b33f5976ae
#
_entry.id   6bfcb62a64decd34c1ae56b33f5976ae
#
_cell.length_a   1.000
_cell.length_b   1.000
_cell.length_c   1.000
_cell.angle_alpha   90.00
_cell.angle_beta   90.00
_cell.angle_gamma   90.00
#
_symmetry.space_group_name_H-M   'P 1'
#
loop_
_entity.id
_entity.type
_entity.pdbx_description
1 polymer ?
#
loop_
_entity_poly.entity_id
_entity_poly.type
_entity_poly.pdbx_seq_one_letter_code
_entity_poly.pdbx_strand_id
1 'polypeptide(L)'
;VHLTMDAFKALFKDTKLEVVRELSQHGEFASNLFVNIKTDKSVIEHVRVVGPIRKYNQVEITKTDAYKLGINPPVRMSGDLEGSETVTLYTDLGSITLENSCIIAARHIHATLLDKETYHLKDKMKAIIDTEKPGVIKNVLVKTSDTYTYELHLDTDDANAFMIKNGDIV
;
A
#
# COMPACT_ATOMS: atom_id res chain seq x y z
N VAL A 1 -3.71 5.23 0.20
CA VAL A 1 -4.27 5.61 -1.11
C VAL A 1 -3.29 6.52 -1.82
N HIS A 2 -3.06 6.27 -3.11
CA HIS A 2 -2.28 7.12 -4.01
C HIS A 2 -3.19 7.71 -5.08
N LEU A 3 -3.00 8.98 -5.42
CA LEU A 3 -3.91 9.72 -6.28
C LEU A 3 -3.18 10.38 -7.46
N THR A 4 -3.88 10.47 -8.60
CA THR A 4 -3.53 11.41 -9.67
C THR A 4 -3.94 12.82 -9.28
N MET A 5 -3.42 13.81 -9.99
CA MET A 5 -3.80 15.21 -9.78
C MET A 5 -5.30 15.45 -9.99
N ASP A 6 -5.91 14.78 -10.97
CA ASP A 6 -7.34 14.93 -11.27
C ASP A 6 -8.21 14.35 -10.15
N ALA A 7 -7.86 13.15 -9.67
CA ALA A 7 -8.56 12.54 -8.52
C ALA A 7 -8.37 13.36 -7.25
N PHE A 8 -7.17 13.88 -7.02
CA PHE A 8 -6.88 14.76 -5.92
C PHE A 8 -7.76 16.02 -5.93
N LYS A 9 -7.84 16.71 -7.07
CA LYS A 9 -8.71 17.88 -7.23
C LYS A 9 -10.19 17.57 -7.06
N ALA A 10 -10.65 16.41 -7.55
CA ALA A 10 -12.03 15.97 -7.36
C ALA A 10 -12.40 15.80 -5.89
N LEU A 11 -11.47 15.26 -5.07
CA LEU A 11 -11.67 14.95 -3.66
C LEU A 11 -11.42 16.14 -2.72
N PHE A 12 -10.43 16.97 -3.02
CA PHE A 12 -9.90 17.96 -2.07
C PHE A 12 -9.96 19.41 -2.57
N LYS A 13 -10.37 19.63 -3.82
CA LYS A 13 -10.43 20.97 -4.43
C LYS A 13 -9.06 21.68 -4.37
N ASP A 14 -9.01 22.84 -3.73
CA ASP A 14 -7.80 23.66 -3.56
C ASP A 14 -7.04 23.38 -2.25
N THR A 15 -7.40 22.32 -1.53
CA THR A 15 -6.70 21.92 -0.31
C THR A 15 -5.26 21.52 -0.62
N LYS A 16 -4.32 21.90 0.24
CA LYS A 16 -2.91 21.57 0.06
C LYS A 16 -2.60 20.17 0.59
N LEU A 17 -1.84 19.42 -0.20
CA LEU A 17 -1.21 18.17 0.21
C LEU A 17 0.08 18.52 0.98
N GLU A 18 0.09 18.27 2.27
CA GLU A 18 1.22 18.60 3.14
C GLU A 18 1.86 17.34 3.72
N VAL A 19 3.17 17.38 3.93
CA VAL A 19 3.93 16.29 4.55
C VAL A 19 3.70 16.31 6.06
N VAL A 20 3.19 15.23 6.60
CA VAL A 20 3.10 15.01 8.06
C VAL A 20 4.31 14.21 8.54
N ARG A 21 4.70 13.20 7.76
CA ARG A 21 5.85 12.34 8.08
C ARG A 21 6.40 11.74 6.78
N GLU A 22 7.71 11.85 6.60
CA GLU A 22 8.43 11.12 5.55
C GLU A 22 8.31 9.60 5.81
N LEU A 23 8.21 8.83 4.73
CA LEU A 23 8.25 7.37 4.80
C LEU A 23 9.69 6.89 4.56
N SER A 24 9.97 5.64 4.91
CA SER A 24 11.28 5.02 4.67
C SER A 24 11.67 4.99 3.20
N GLN A 25 10.70 4.89 2.31
CA GLN A 25 10.93 5.01 0.88
C GLN A 25 11.14 6.48 0.49
N HIS A 26 12.31 6.78 -0.05
CA HIS A 26 12.70 8.13 -0.44
C HIS A 26 11.69 8.80 -1.38
N GLY A 27 11.25 10.01 -1.01
CA GLY A 27 10.29 10.81 -1.76
C GLY A 27 8.82 10.46 -1.52
N GLU A 28 8.50 9.45 -0.73
CA GLU A 28 7.14 9.17 -0.28
C GLU A 28 6.87 9.70 1.13
N PHE A 29 5.63 10.10 1.38
CA PHE A 29 5.25 10.67 2.67
C PHE A 29 3.80 10.39 3.04
N ALA A 30 3.54 10.26 4.32
CA ALA A 30 2.21 10.29 4.88
C ALA A 30 1.71 11.75 4.88
N SER A 31 0.59 12.01 4.22
CA SER A 31 0.04 13.36 4.15
C SER A 31 -0.90 13.69 5.31
N ASN A 32 -1.30 14.98 5.37
CA ASN A 32 -2.33 15.51 6.27
C ASN A 32 -3.76 15.12 5.85
N LEU A 33 -3.97 14.46 4.70
CA LEU A 33 -5.27 14.23 4.10
C LEU A 33 -5.72 12.77 4.21
N PHE A 34 -7.04 12.61 4.32
CA PHE A 34 -7.70 11.33 4.42
C PHE A 34 -8.90 11.26 3.48
N VAL A 35 -9.22 10.07 3.04
CA VAL A 35 -10.42 9.75 2.27
C VAL A 35 -11.18 8.63 2.93
N ASN A 36 -12.46 8.51 2.62
CA ASN A 36 -13.25 7.34 2.93
C ASN A 36 -13.39 6.48 1.67
N ILE A 37 -13.31 5.17 1.82
CA ILE A 37 -13.47 4.18 0.74
C ILE A 37 -14.86 3.57 0.87
N LYS A 38 -15.65 3.65 -0.19
CA LYS A 38 -17.03 3.16 -0.22
C LYS A 38 -17.24 2.14 -1.34
N THR A 39 -18.03 1.13 -1.03
CA THR A 39 -18.67 0.20 -1.98
C THR A 39 -20.17 0.17 -1.71
N ASP A 40 -20.92 -0.61 -2.45
CA ASP A 40 -22.35 -0.81 -2.21
C ASP A 40 -22.65 -1.47 -0.86
N LYS A 41 -21.68 -2.21 -0.31
CA LYS A 41 -21.85 -2.98 0.92
C LYS A 41 -21.48 -2.21 2.18
N SER A 42 -20.39 -1.43 2.16
CA SER A 42 -19.85 -0.82 3.37
C SER A 42 -18.89 0.35 3.07
N VAL A 43 -18.39 0.93 4.13
CA VAL A 43 -17.43 2.04 4.13
C VAL A 43 -16.26 1.74 5.05
N ILE A 44 -15.05 2.12 4.62
CA ILE A 44 -13.87 2.27 5.47
C ILE A 44 -13.53 3.74 5.52
N GLU A 45 -13.52 4.29 6.71
CA GLU A 45 -13.28 5.71 6.95
C GLU A 45 -11.82 5.99 7.29
N HIS A 46 -11.42 7.23 7.06
CA HIS A 46 -10.15 7.79 7.52
C HIS A 46 -8.91 7.07 6.98
N VAL A 47 -8.92 6.76 5.69
CA VAL A 47 -7.78 6.15 4.98
C VAL A 47 -6.84 7.23 4.48
N ARG A 48 -5.58 7.16 4.90
CA ARG A 48 -4.59 8.20 4.60
C ARG A 48 -4.21 8.25 3.12
N VAL A 49 -4.09 9.45 2.62
CA VAL A 49 -3.46 9.70 1.31
C VAL A 49 -1.94 9.72 1.48
N VAL A 50 -1.25 8.94 0.68
CA VAL A 50 0.21 8.86 0.62
C VAL A 50 0.68 9.65 -0.61
N GLY A 51 1.51 10.64 -0.37
CA GLY A 51 2.15 11.43 -1.42
C GLY A 51 3.49 10.84 -1.87
N PRO A 52 4.02 11.38 -2.95
CA PRO A 52 3.51 12.48 -3.78
C PRO A 52 2.35 12.08 -4.71
N ILE A 53 1.80 13.03 -5.44
CA ILE A 53 0.84 12.77 -6.53
C ILE A 53 1.47 11.84 -7.55
N ARG A 54 0.71 10.84 -8.00
CA ARG A 54 1.16 9.79 -8.92
C ARG A 54 0.51 9.92 -10.31
N LYS A 55 0.98 9.11 -11.26
CA LYS A 55 0.42 9.03 -12.62
C LYS A 55 -0.81 8.13 -12.71
N TYR A 56 -1.12 7.38 -11.66
CA TYR A 56 -2.26 6.47 -11.55
C TYR A 56 -2.86 6.53 -10.15
N ASN A 57 -4.14 6.18 -10.04
CA ASN A 57 -4.82 6.05 -8.76
C ASN A 57 -4.64 4.62 -8.26
N GLN A 58 -4.33 4.45 -6.97
CA GLN A 58 -4.20 3.13 -6.36
C GLN A 58 -4.70 3.14 -4.93
N VAL A 59 -5.54 2.16 -4.63
CA VAL A 59 -6.06 1.90 -3.29
C VAL A 59 -5.52 0.55 -2.84
N GLU A 60 -4.75 0.54 -1.78
CA GLU A 60 -4.23 -0.67 -1.16
C GLU A 60 -4.98 -0.94 0.13
N ILE A 61 -5.59 -2.11 0.21
CA ILE A 61 -6.34 -2.56 1.40
C ILE A 61 -5.91 -3.97 1.79
N THR A 62 -6.23 -4.36 3.01
CA THR A 62 -6.02 -5.73 3.46
C THR A 62 -7.15 -6.66 3.01
N LYS A 63 -6.96 -7.97 3.19
CA LYS A 63 -8.03 -8.95 2.95
C LYS A 63 -9.20 -8.77 3.94
N THR A 64 -8.90 -8.40 5.18
CA THR A 64 -9.92 -8.08 6.20
C THR A 64 -10.77 -6.87 5.77
N ASP A 65 -10.13 -5.82 5.26
CA ASP A 65 -10.84 -4.63 4.74
C ASP A 65 -11.67 -4.98 3.50
N ALA A 66 -11.13 -5.79 2.59
CA ALA A 66 -11.83 -6.26 1.40
C ALA A 66 -13.10 -7.05 1.77
N TYR A 67 -13.01 -7.90 2.79
CA TYR A 67 -14.19 -8.61 3.31
C TYR A 67 -15.25 -7.66 3.86
N LYS A 68 -14.84 -6.64 4.62
CA LYS A 68 -15.75 -5.59 5.13
C LYS A 68 -16.43 -4.83 3.99
N LEU A 69 -15.67 -4.47 2.95
CA LEU A 69 -16.19 -3.77 1.76
C LEU A 69 -17.00 -4.68 0.82
N GLY A 70 -16.94 -6.00 0.97
CA GLY A 70 -17.64 -6.96 0.13
C GLY A 70 -17.10 -7.09 -1.29
N ILE A 71 -15.81 -6.81 -1.47
CA ILE A 71 -15.07 -6.92 -2.73
C ILE A 71 -13.96 -7.96 -2.63
N ASN A 72 -13.38 -8.34 -3.76
CA ASN A 72 -12.32 -9.34 -3.80
C ASN A 72 -11.12 -8.86 -4.66
N PRO A 73 -10.40 -7.82 -4.21
CA PRO A 73 -9.28 -7.28 -4.96
C PRO A 73 -8.17 -8.33 -5.12
N PRO A 74 -7.52 -8.36 -6.29
CA PRO A 74 -6.41 -9.28 -6.52
C PRO A 74 -5.18 -8.85 -5.72
N VAL A 75 -4.33 -9.82 -5.38
CA VAL A 75 -2.99 -9.54 -4.84
C VAL A 75 -2.08 -9.15 -6.01
N ARG A 76 -1.56 -7.92 -5.99
CA ARG A 76 -0.76 -7.34 -7.08
C ARG A 76 0.41 -6.52 -6.55
N MET A 77 1.42 -6.36 -7.39
CA MET A 77 2.43 -5.32 -7.18
C MET A 77 1.84 -3.94 -7.46
N SER A 78 2.35 -2.94 -6.77
CA SER A 78 1.98 -1.54 -7.01
C SER A 78 2.15 -1.16 -8.48
N GLY A 79 1.10 -0.60 -9.09
CA GLY A 79 1.03 -0.25 -10.50
C GLY A 79 0.43 -1.32 -11.42
N ASP A 80 0.31 -2.57 -10.98
CA ASP A 80 -0.38 -3.65 -11.72
C ASP A 80 -1.87 -3.65 -11.34
N LEU A 81 -2.65 -2.83 -12.02
CA LEU A 81 -4.03 -2.51 -11.64
C LEU A 81 -5.09 -3.07 -12.60
N GLU A 82 -4.69 -3.61 -13.75
CA GLU A 82 -5.63 -4.13 -14.74
C GLU A 82 -6.52 -5.24 -14.17
N GLY A 83 -7.84 -5.09 -14.32
CA GLY A 83 -8.81 -6.04 -13.78
C GLY A 83 -8.90 -6.06 -12.25
N SER A 84 -8.36 -5.05 -11.56
CA SER A 84 -8.54 -4.89 -10.11
C SER A 84 -9.91 -4.28 -9.78
N GLU A 85 -10.26 -4.24 -8.50
CA GLU A 85 -11.59 -3.82 -8.05
C GLU A 85 -11.82 -2.31 -8.22
N THR A 86 -13.09 -1.97 -8.38
CA THR A 86 -13.60 -0.60 -8.43
C THR A 86 -14.04 -0.16 -7.04
N VAL A 87 -13.65 1.03 -6.63
CA VAL A 87 -14.08 1.65 -5.37
C VAL A 87 -14.40 3.12 -5.55
N THR A 88 -15.27 3.65 -4.71
CA THR A 88 -15.54 5.09 -4.65
C THR A 88 -14.79 5.68 -3.46
N LEU A 89 -13.99 6.71 -3.72
CA LEU A 89 -13.40 7.55 -2.69
C LEU A 89 -14.25 8.79 -2.49
N TYR A 90 -14.38 9.23 -1.24
CA TYR A 90 -15.09 10.48 -0.95
C TYR A 90 -14.51 11.18 0.28
N THR A 91 -14.76 12.48 0.32
CA THR A 91 -14.52 13.41 1.43
C THR A 91 -15.75 14.31 1.58
N ASP A 92 -15.74 15.25 2.51
CA ASP A 92 -16.79 16.27 2.61
C ASP A 92 -16.80 17.26 1.41
N LEU A 93 -15.71 17.31 0.65
CA LEU A 93 -15.52 18.24 -0.47
C LEU A 93 -15.84 17.65 -1.85
N GLY A 94 -15.86 16.32 -1.96
CA GLY A 94 -16.10 15.66 -3.24
C GLY A 94 -15.96 14.14 -3.21
N SER A 95 -16.22 13.52 -4.35
CA SER A 95 -16.12 12.09 -4.53
C SER A 95 -15.65 11.74 -5.93
N ILE A 96 -15.08 10.54 -6.07
CA ILE A 96 -14.66 9.97 -7.34
C ILE A 96 -14.75 8.45 -7.29
N THR A 97 -15.28 7.84 -8.35
CA THR A 97 -15.22 6.38 -8.53
C THR A 97 -13.99 6.03 -9.36
N LEU A 98 -13.21 5.12 -8.85
CA LEU A 98 -11.96 4.67 -9.45
C LEU A 98 -12.11 3.23 -9.92
N GLU A 99 -12.11 3.03 -11.23
CA GLU A 99 -12.09 1.71 -11.84
C GLU A 99 -10.67 1.15 -11.86
N ASN A 100 -10.53 -0.18 -11.78
CA ASN A 100 -9.23 -0.87 -11.83
C ASN A 100 -8.18 -0.20 -10.92
N SER A 101 -8.52 -0.01 -9.65
CA SER A 101 -7.68 0.79 -8.75
C SER A 101 -7.42 0.17 -7.39
N CYS A 102 -8.22 -0.83 -6.99
CA CYS A 102 -8.13 -1.41 -5.65
C CYS A 102 -7.49 -2.79 -5.68
N ILE A 103 -6.40 -2.94 -4.95
CA ILE A 103 -5.60 -4.16 -4.84
C ILE A 103 -5.30 -4.50 -3.37
N ILE A 104 -4.89 -5.74 -3.13
CA ILE A 104 -4.11 -6.12 -1.96
C ILE A 104 -2.65 -6.08 -2.38
N ALA A 105 -1.83 -5.29 -1.70
CA ALA A 105 -0.41 -5.19 -2.03
C ALA A 105 0.31 -6.53 -1.83
N ALA A 106 1.01 -7.01 -2.85
CA ALA A 106 1.83 -8.21 -2.72
C ALA A 106 2.98 -7.95 -1.73
N ARG A 107 3.29 -8.93 -0.89
CA ARG A 107 4.44 -8.90 0.02
C ARG A 107 5.71 -8.70 -0.78
N HIS A 108 6.53 -7.75 -0.40
CA HIS A 108 7.74 -7.47 -1.14
C HIS A 108 8.84 -6.89 -0.27
N ILE A 109 10.06 -7.08 -0.73
CA ILE A 109 11.26 -6.43 -0.19
C ILE A 109 11.63 -5.31 -1.16
N HIS A 110 11.80 -4.11 -0.64
CA HIS A 110 12.55 -3.07 -1.34
C HIS A 110 14.04 -3.28 -1.10
N ALA A 111 14.84 -3.17 -2.13
CA ALA A 111 16.28 -3.34 -2.05
C ALA A 111 16.99 -2.49 -3.11
N THR A 112 18.21 -2.07 -2.85
CA THR A 112 19.09 -1.58 -3.90
C THR A 112 19.67 -2.77 -4.70
N LEU A 113 20.30 -2.50 -5.83
CA LEU A 113 21.05 -3.55 -6.55
C LEU A 113 22.18 -4.11 -5.68
N LEU A 114 22.86 -3.26 -4.92
CA LEU A 114 23.91 -3.66 -4.00
C LEU A 114 23.37 -4.58 -2.88
N ASP A 115 22.21 -4.28 -2.30
CA ASP A 115 21.55 -5.15 -1.32
C ASP A 115 21.22 -6.51 -1.93
N LYS A 116 20.66 -6.50 -3.16
CA LYS A 116 20.30 -7.74 -3.88
C LYS A 116 21.52 -8.65 -4.06
N GLU A 117 22.66 -8.09 -4.42
CA GLU A 117 23.92 -8.82 -4.57
C GLU A 117 24.50 -9.28 -3.21
N THR A 118 24.57 -8.36 -2.26
CA THR A 118 25.15 -8.60 -0.93
C THR A 118 24.42 -9.70 -0.17
N TYR A 119 23.09 -9.67 -0.20
CA TYR A 119 22.24 -10.64 0.51
C TYR A 119 21.76 -11.80 -0.36
N HIS A 120 22.26 -11.90 -1.60
CA HIS A 120 21.91 -12.95 -2.56
C HIS A 120 20.41 -13.10 -2.77
N LEU A 121 19.68 -11.97 -2.85
CA LEU A 121 18.23 -11.96 -2.97
C LEU A 121 17.79 -12.48 -4.35
N LYS A 122 16.89 -13.45 -4.34
CA LYS A 122 16.22 -13.97 -5.54
C LYS A 122 14.94 -13.17 -5.80
N ASP A 123 14.36 -13.30 -6.97
CA ASP A 123 13.11 -12.59 -7.33
C ASP A 123 11.93 -12.93 -6.41
N LYS A 124 11.97 -14.11 -5.76
CA LYS A 124 11.04 -14.53 -4.73
C LYS A 124 11.80 -15.10 -3.54
N MET A 125 11.51 -14.57 -2.37
CA MET A 125 12.13 -14.95 -1.10
C MET A 125 11.12 -15.58 -0.14
N LYS A 126 11.66 -16.10 0.96
CA LYS A 126 10.92 -16.45 2.17
C LYS A 126 11.44 -15.58 3.29
N ALA A 127 10.56 -14.94 4.04
CA ALA A 127 10.91 -14.28 5.29
C ALA A 127 10.68 -15.27 6.43
N ILE A 128 11.69 -15.47 7.26
CA ILE A 128 11.61 -16.26 8.49
C ILE A 128 11.31 -15.30 9.62
N ILE A 129 10.19 -15.51 10.28
CA ILE A 129 9.70 -14.62 11.33
C ILE A 129 9.96 -15.28 12.69
N ASP A 130 10.72 -14.60 13.53
CA ASP A 130 11.06 -15.03 14.90
C ASP A 130 10.50 -14.04 15.93
N THR A 131 9.19 -14.09 16.11
CA THR A 131 8.42 -13.29 17.08
C THR A 131 7.75 -14.23 18.08
N GLU A 132 6.91 -13.70 18.96
CA GLU A 132 6.07 -14.52 19.88
C GLU A 132 5.13 -15.47 19.10
N LYS A 133 4.86 -15.18 17.83
CA LYS A 133 4.09 -16.01 16.92
C LYS A 133 4.89 -16.32 15.66
N PRO A 134 5.88 -17.23 15.76
CA PRO A 134 6.87 -17.44 14.70
C PRO A 134 6.26 -18.15 13.49
N GLY A 135 6.93 -18.00 12.35
CA GLY A 135 6.50 -18.65 11.12
C GLY A 135 7.33 -18.31 9.90
N VAL A 136 6.82 -18.66 8.73
CA VAL A 136 7.48 -18.38 7.46
C VAL A 136 6.50 -17.76 6.50
N ILE A 137 6.82 -16.56 6.03
CA ILE A 137 6.10 -15.88 4.95
C ILE A 137 6.75 -16.29 3.62
N LYS A 138 5.96 -16.85 2.71
CA LYS A 138 6.41 -17.27 1.38
C LYS A 138 6.02 -16.23 0.31
N ASN A 139 6.62 -16.37 -0.88
CA ASN A 139 6.32 -15.54 -2.05
C ASN A 139 6.55 -14.03 -1.80
N VAL A 140 7.55 -13.68 -1.03
CA VAL A 140 7.99 -12.30 -0.85
C VAL A 140 8.75 -11.90 -2.11
N LEU A 141 8.22 -10.95 -2.87
CA LEU A 141 8.82 -10.48 -4.11
C LEU A 141 9.98 -9.52 -3.80
N VAL A 142 11.01 -9.49 -4.64
CA VAL A 142 12.11 -8.53 -4.48
C VAL A 142 12.00 -7.47 -5.56
N LYS A 143 11.89 -6.22 -5.13
CA LYS A 143 11.78 -5.04 -5.99
C LYS A 143 13.03 -4.18 -5.79
N THR A 144 13.70 -3.82 -6.89
CA THR A 144 14.95 -3.09 -6.81
C THR A 144 14.86 -1.70 -7.41
N SER A 145 15.51 -0.74 -6.73
CA SER A 145 15.75 0.62 -7.22
C SER A 145 16.92 1.20 -6.42
N ASP A 146 17.69 2.09 -7.03
CA ASP A 146 18.80 2.77 -6.37
C ASP A 146 18.35 3.70 -5.22
N THR A 147 17.06 4.05 -5.19
CA THR A 147 16.47 4.92 -4.17
C THR A 147 15.76 4.18 -3.05
N TYR A 148 15.74 2.84 -3.09
CA TYR A 148 15.04 2.05 -2.08
C TYR A 148 15.85 1.89 -0.80
N THR A 149 15.15 1.89 0.33
CA THR A 149 15.67 1.40 1.61
C THR A 149 15.43 -0.10 1.68
N TYR A 150 16.40 -0.86 2.22
CA TYR A 150 16.26 -2.30 2.40
C TYR A 150 15.24 -2.61 3.50
N GLU A 151 14.05 -3.02 3.09
CA GLU A 151 12.91 -3.16 4.00
C GLU A 151 11.89 -4.17 3.46
N LEU A 152 11.32 -5.00 4.35
CA LEU A 152 10.19 -5.88 4.07
C LEU A 152 8.87 -5.12 4.24
N HIS A 153 8.06 -5.13 3.20
CA HIS A 153 6.73 -4.53 3.18
C HIS A 153 5.65 -5.60 3.29
N LEU A 154 4.82 -5.47 4.31
CA LEU A 154 3.68 -6.33 4.61
C LEU A 154 2.44 -5.46 4.81
N ASP A 155 1.27 -6.01 4.51
CA ASP A 155 0.03 -5.41 4.97
C ASP A 155 -0.22 -5.70 6.46
N THR A 156 -1.22 -5.05 7.05
CA THR A 156 -1.50 -5.20 8.49
C THR A 156 -2.06 -6.57 8.84
N ASP A 157 -2.72 -7.29 7.93
CA ASP A 157 -3.18 -8.67 8.17
C ASP A 157 -1.98 -9.62 8.30
N ASP A 158 -1.01 -9.48 7.38
CA ASP A 158 0.23 -10.27 7.43
C ASP A 158 1.05 -9.95 8.69
N ALA A 159 1.24 -8.68 9.01
CA ALA A 159 1.98 -8.26 10.20
C ALA A 159 1.32 -8.76 11.49
N ASN A 160 -0.01 -8.63 11.61
CA ASN A 160 -0.77 -9.10 12.76
C ASN A 160 -0.76 -10.63 12.89
N ALA A 161 -0.77 -11.35 11.76
CA ALA A 161 -0.72 -12.82 11.78
C ALA A 161 0.52 -13.37 12.49
N PHE A 162 1.63 -12.65 12.42
CA PHE A 162 2.92 -13.00 13.00
C PHE A 162 3.38 -12.06 14.13
N MET A 163 2.52 -11.15 14.58
CA MET A 163 2.83 -10.16 15.63
C MET A 163 4.05 -9.27 15.30
N ILE A 164 4.27 -9.01 14.02
CA ILE A 164 5.38 -8.15 13.53
C ILE A 164 5.01 -6.68 13.77
N LYS A 165 5.99 -5.90 14.19
CA LYS A 165 5.90 -4.44 14.36
C LYS A 165 6.88 -3.73 13.44
N ASN A 166 6.59 -2.48 13.14
CA ASN A 166 7.54 -1.65 12.41
C ASN A 166 8.87 -1.54 13.16
N GLY A 167 9.98 -1.84 12.47
CA GLY A 167 11.31 -1.85 13.02
C GLY A 167 11.81 -3.21 13.52
N ASP A 168 10.96 -4.24 13.50
CA ASP A 168 11.40 -5.61 13.77
C ASP A 168 12.36 -6.08 12.66
N ILE A 169 13.34 -6.89 13.04
CA ILE A 169 14.27 -7.56 12.11
C ILE A 169 13.74 -8.97 11.86
N VAL A 170 13.57 -9.31 10.61
CA VAL A 170 13.04 -10.60 10.14
C VAL A 170 13.96 -11.21 9.08
#